data_735fd5c3818a5902092371778780ad45
#
_entry.id   735fd5c3818a5902092371778780ad45
#
_cell.length_a   1.000
_cell.length_b   1.000
_cell.length_c   1.000
_cell.angle_alpha   90.00
_cell.angle_beta   90.00
_cell.angle_gamma   90.00
#
_symmetry.space_group_name_H-M   'P 1'
#
loop_
_entity.id
_entity.type
_entity.pdbx_description
1 polymer ?
#
loop_
_entity_poly.entity_id
_entity_poly.type
_entity_poly.pdbx_seq_one_letter_code
_entity_poly.pdbx_strand_id
1 'polypeptide(L)'
;MSLEKKLIRKHFRDVCYKRDGFRCAMCGLKSSKDCAEKELEVHHITNPKEMPNGGFVLQNGISLCPVCHEKAEAFHSTGVSVEGYSVNELYEKIKSSYEKAVEASEALALS
;
A
#
# COMPACT_ATOMS: atom_id res chain seq x y z
N MET A 1 6.35 -3.18 -20.01
CA MET A 1 6.09 -2.07 -19.08
C MET A 1 7.09 -0.96 -19.31
N SER A 2 6.62 0.28 -19.37
CA SER A 2 7.50 1.43 -19.60
C SER A 2 8.42 1.70 -18.40
N LEU A 3 9.55 2.35 -18.65
CA LEU A 3 10.47 2.76 -17.59
C LEU A 3 9.77 3.66 -16.57
N GLU A 4 8.91 4.56 -17.03
CA GLU A 4 8.16 5.47 -16.17
C GLU A 4 7.27 4.73 -15.16
N LYS A 5 6.59 3.69 -15.60
CA LYS A 5 5.74 2.88 -14.72
C LYS A 5 6.56 2.14 -13.68
N LYS A 6 7.75 1.64 -14.06
CA LYS A 6 8.67 0.99 -13.12
C LYS A 6 9.16 1.96 -12.07
N LEU A 7 9.48 3.19 -12.46
CA LEU A 7 9.94 4.24 -11.54
C LEU A 7 8.83 4.66 -10.58
N ILE A 8 7.60 4.79 -11.08
CA ILE A 8 6.45 5.13 -10.25
C ILE A 8 6.22 4.06 -9.18
N ARG A 9 6.29 2.78 -9.56
CA ARG A 9 6.10 1.67 -8.62
C ARG A 9 7.21 1.61 -7.58
N LYS A 10 8.45 1.83 -8.01
CA LYS A 10 9.58 1.85 -7.10
C LYS A 10 9.44 3.00 -6.11
N HIS A 11 9.12 4.19 -6.60
CA HIS A 11 8.91 5.36 -5.76
C HIS A 11 7.78 5.12 -4.75
N PHE A 12 6.68 4.55 -5.21
CA PHE A 12 5.55 4.19 -4.36
C PHE A 12 5.99 3.29 -3.19
N ARG A 13 6.76 2.24 -3.47
CA ARG A 13 7.26 1.35 -2.42
C ARG A 13 8.18 2.10 -1.46
N ASP A 14 9.13 2.84 -2.00
CA ASP A 14 10.13 3.54 -1.20
C ASP A 14 9.50 4.54 -0.22
N VAL A 15 8.53 5.33 -0.68
CA VAL A 15 7.87 6.32 0.19
C VAL A 15 7.00 5.66 1.26
N CYS A 16 6.36 4.53 0.92
CA CYS A 16 5.55 3.80 1.91
C CYS A 16 6.43 3.18 2.99
N TYR A 17 7.53 2.52 2.62
CA TYR A 17 8.45 1.95 3.60
C TYR A 17 9.00 3.04 4.53
N LYS A 18 9.38 4.18 3.96
CA LYS A 18 9.93 5.28 4.75
C LYS A 18 8.90 5.86 5.72
N ARG A 19 7.67 6.12 5.24
CA ARG A 19 6.60 6.61 6.10
C ARG A 19 6.33 5.66 7.26
N ASP A 20 6.34 4.36 6.98
CA ASP A 20 6.00 3.33 7.98
C ASP A 20 7.19 2.92 8.85
N GLY A 21 8.34 3.58 8.67
CA GLY A 21 9.51 3.35 9.50
C GLY A 21 10.17 2.01 9.28
N PHE A 22 10.06 1.46 8.06
CA PHE A 22 10.65 0.17 7.68
C PHE A 22 10.17 -0.97 8.59
N ARG A 23 8.87 -0.96 8.88
CA ARG A 23 8.21 -1.98 9.69
C ARG A 23 6.82 -2.27 9.17
N CYS A 24 6.27 -3.41 9.57
CA CYS A 24 4.87 -3.71 9.29
C CYS A 24 4.00 -2.71 10.05
N ALA A 25 3.14 -1.99 9.32
CA ALA A 25 2.28 -0.98 9.93
C ALA A 25 1.22 -1.59 10.86
N MET A 26 0.87 -2.86 10.67
CA MET A 26 -0.18 -3.50 11.45
C MET A 26 0.35 -4.21 12.69
N CYS A 27 1.35 -5.07 12.56
CA CYS A 27 1.86 -5.84 13.70
C CYS A 27 3.18 -5.31 14.28
N GLY A 28 3.81 -4.35 13.60
CA GLY A 28 5.05 -3.74 14.09
C GLY A 28 6.32 -4.54 13.86
N LEU A 29 6.24 -5.64 13.09
CA LEU A 29 7.44 -6.42 12.79
C LEU A 29 8.47 -5.52 12.12
N LYS A 30 9.63 -5.39 12.76
CA LYS A 30 10.68 -4.49 12.28
C LYS A 30 11.49 -5.09 11.14
N SER A 31 11.81 -4.24 10.17
CA SER A 31 12.77 -4.53 9.14
C SER A 31 13.84 -3.42 9.16
N SER A 32 14.44 -3.12 8.03
CA SER A 32 15.41 -2.05 7.92
C SER A 32 15.35 -1.43 6.53
N LYS A 33 16.00 -0.29 6.36
CA LYS A 33 16.09 0.36 5.05
C LYS A 33 16.64 -0.58 3.98
N ASP A 34 17.60 -1.41 4.34
CA ASP A 34 18.26 -2.32 3.40
C ASP A 34 17.49 -3.62 3.16
N CYS A 35 16.65 -4.03 4.11
CA CYS A 35 15.95 -5.31 4.08
C CYS A 35 14.45 -5.21 3.80
N ALA A 36 13.86 -4.02 3.87
CA ALA A 36 12.41 -3.84 3.74
C ALA A 36 11.87 -4.47 2.44
N GLU A 37 12.55 -4.27 1.33
CA GLU A 37 12.09 -4.79 0.05
C GLU A 37 11.98 -6.32 0.03
N LYS A 38 12.79 -7.01 0.84
CA LYS A 38 12.78 -8.48 0.95
C LYS A 38 11.83 -8.97 2.02
N GLU A 39 11.68 -8.22 3.10
CA GLU A 39 10.96 -8.65 4.29
C GLU A 39 9.55 -8.07 4.43
N LEU A 40 9.27 -6.98 3.74
CA LEU A 40 7.97 -6.31 3.76
C LEU A 40 7.43 -6.20 2.35
N GLU A 41 6.13 -5.97 2.27
CA GLU A 41 5.46 -5.71 0.99
C GLU A 41 4.59 -4.48 1.16
N VAL A 42 4.41 -3.71 0.09
CA VAL A 42 3.49 -2.58 0.10
C VAL A 42 2.18 -3.03 -0.53
N HIS A 43 1.14 -3.03 0.28
CA HIS A 43 -0.20 -3.44 -0.12
C HIS A 43 -0.98 -2.23 -0.62
N HIS A 44 -1.65 -2.37 -1.77
CA HIS A 44 -2.63 -1.39 -2.24
C HIS A 44 -3.89 -1.56 -1.43
N ILE A 45 -4.26 -0.54 -0.66
CA ILE A 45 -5.45 -0.63 0.19
C ILE A 45 -6.70 -0.78 -0.66
N THR A 46 -6.88 0.09 -1.67
CA THR A 46 -7.89 -0.10 -2.69
C THR A 46 -7.22 -0.72 -3.91
N ASN A 47 -7.84 -1.76 -4.46
CA ASN A 47 -7.31 -2.50 -5.60
C ASN A 47 -6.95 -1.55 -6.75
N PRO A 48 -5.76 -1.70 -7.38
CA PRO A 48 -5.37 -0.84 -8.50
C PRO A 48 -6.40 -0.73 -9.62
N LYS A 49 -7.17 -1.78 -9.85
CA LYS A 49 -8.21 -1.78 -10.89
C LYS A 49 -9.36 -0.85 -10.58
N GLU A 50 -9.55 -0.48 -9.32
CA GLU A 50 -10.62 0.38 -8.86
C GLU A 50 -10.17 1.81 -8.63
N MET A 51 -8.90 2.12 -8.94
CA MET A 51 -8.33 3.44 -8.72
C MET A 51 -8.01 4.13 -10.03
N PRO A 52 -8.25 5.45 -10.12
CA PRO A 52 -7.76 6.20 -11.28
C PRO A 52 -6.23 6.12 -11.30
N ASN A 53 -5.65 5.90 -12.48
CA ASN A 53 -4.19 5.81 -12.64
C ASN A 53 -3.50 4.74 -11.77
N GLY A 54 -4.24 3.76 -11.27
CA GLY A 54 -3.68 2.57 -10.61
C GLY A 54 -3.40 2.66 -9.12
N GLY A 55 -3.55 3.84 -8.51
CA GLY A 55 -3.41 3.96 -7.06
C GLY A 55 -2.00 3.81 -6.49
N PHE A 56 -0.95 4.11 -7.29
CA PHE A 56 0.44 4.04 -6.84
C PHE A 56 0.84 5.32 -6.12
N VAL A 57 0.16 5.61 -5.03
CA VAL A 57 0.37 6.83 -4.23
C VAL A 57 0.46 6.47 -2.76
N LEU A 58 1.20 7.29 -2.00
CA LEU A 58 1.42 7.09 -0.57
C LEU A 58 0.09 6.90 0.18
N GLN A 59 -0.94 7.63 -0.20
CA GLN A 59 -2.24 7.60 0.44
C GLN A 59 -3.00 6.28 0.26
N ASN A 60 -2.53 5.41 -0.63
CA ASN A 60 -3.17 4.12 -0.92
C ASN A 60 -2.25 2.93 -0.64
N GLY A 61 -1.10 3.14 -0.06
CA GLY A 61 -0.14 2.07 0.20
C GLY A 61 0.14 1.91 1.69
N ILE A 62 0.30 0.67 2.12
CA ILE A 62 0.64 0.35 3.50
C ILE A 62 1.69 -0.77 3.53
N SER A 63 2.75 -0.57 4.33
CA SER A 63 3.81 -1.57 4.47
C SER A 63 3.36 -2.68 5.40
N LEU A 64 3.44 -3.92 4.94
CA LEU A 64 2.98 -5.09 5.70
C LEU A 64 4.01 -6.22 5.62
N CYS A 65 4.12 -6.98 6.71
CA CYS A 65 4.85 -8.25 6.66
C CYS A 65 4.03 -9.27 5.88
N PRO A 66 4.62 -10.39 5.44
CA PRO A 66 3.90 -11.38 4.65
C PRO A 66 2.60 -11.88 5.29
N VAL A 67 2.60 -12.09 6.61
CA VAL A 67 1.41 -12.56 7.33
C VAL A 67 0.29 -11.52 7.30
N CYS A 68 0.61 -10.26 7.61
CA CYS A 68 -0.39 -9.18 7.59
C CYS A 68 -0.84 -8.87 6.17
N HIS A 69 0.06 -8.98 5.19
CA HIS A 69 -0.30 -8.77 3.79
C HIS A 69 -1.33 -9.80 3.32
N GLU A 70 -1.15 -11.06 3.70
CA GLU A 70 -2.11 -12.11 3.38
C GLU A 70 -3.50 -11.79 3.95
N LYS A 71 -3.55 -11.30 5.19
CA LYS A 71 -4.82 -10.91 5.83
C LYS A 71 -5.47 -9.73 5.12
N ALA A 72 -4.69 -8.73 4.75
CA ALA A 72 -5.20 -7.55 4.05
C ALA A 72 -5.67 -7.91 2.64
N GLU A 73 -4.96 -8.80 1.95
CA GLU A 73 -5.27 -9.24 0.60
C GLU A 73 -6.54 -10.08 0.52
N ALA A 74 -6.97 -10.68 1.62
CA ALA A 74 -8.15 -11.54 1.67
C ALA A 74 -9.41 -10.83 1.13
N PHE A 75 -9.57 -9.53 1.41
CA PHE A 75 -10.71 -8.79 0.89
C PHE A 75 -10.70 -8.73 -0.63
N HIS A 76 -9.52 -8.49 -1.24
CA HIS A 76 -9.40 -8.40 -2.70
C HIS A 76 -9.66 -9.74 -3.38
N SER A 77 -9.34 -10.85 -2.73
CA SER A 77 -9.51 -12.17 -3.32
C SER A 77 -10.86 -12.81 -3.00
N THR A 78 -11.46 -12.52 -1.85
CA THR A 78 -12.70 -13.19 -1.42
C THR A 78 -13.90 -12.25 -1.27
N GLY A 79 -13.68 -10.93 -1.21
CA GLY A 79 -14.72 -9.96 -0.92
C GLY A 79 -15.03 -9.83 0.57
N VAL A 80 -14.35 -10.59 1.43
CA VAL A 80 -14.58 -10.57 2.87
C VAL A 80 -13.28 -10.18 3.59
N SER A 81 -13.36 -9.15 4.43
CA SER A 81 -12.19 -8.68 5.19
C SER A 81 -11.92 -9.55 6.40
N VAL A 82 -10.64 -9.76 6.70
CA VAL A 82 -10.22 -10.32 7.98
C VAL A 82 -10.42 -9.21 9.03
N GLU A 83 -10.87 -9.57 10.22
CA GLU A 83 -11.10 -8.60 11.30
C GLU A 83 -9.84 -7.77 11.56
N GLY A 84 -10.00 -6.45 11.60
CA GLY A 84 -8.89 -5.51 11.78
C GLY A 84 -8.22 -5.10 10.47
N TYR A 85 -8.54 -5.75 9.35
CA TYR A 85 -7.87 -5.53 8.06
C TYR A 85 -8.83 -5.07 6.96
N SER A 86 -9.94 -4.45 7.32
CA SER A 86 -10.84 -3.86 6.32
C SER A 86 -10.17 -2.69 5.63
N VAL A 87 -10.67 -2.32 4.45
CA VAL A 87 -10.15 -1.18 3.69
C VAL A 87 -10.11 0.08 4.55
N ASN A 88 -11.20 0.37 5.26
CA ASN A 88 -11.26 1.56 6.12
C ASN A 88 -10.27 1.51 7.27
N GLU A 89 -10.12 0.34 7.90
CA GLU A 89 -9.16 0.17 8.99
C GLU A 89 -7.72 0.35 8.53
N LEU A 90 -7.39 -0.13 7.34
CA LEU A 90 -6.06 0.05 6.77
C LEU A 90 -5.79 1.54 6.45
N TYR A 91 -6.77 2.25 5.89
CA TYR A 91 -6.64 3.68 5.66
C TYR A 91 -6.44 4.45 6.97
N GLU A 92 -7.21 4.14 7.99
CA GLU A 92 -7.07 4.79 9.30
C GLU A 92 -5.67 4.59 9.86
N LYS A 93 -5.11 3.39 9.69
CA LYS A 93 -3.78 3.07 10.20
C LYS A 93 -2.71 3.99 9.64
N ILE A 94 -2.83 4.39 8.39
CA ILE A 94 -1.88 5.30 7.74
C ILE A 94 -2.37 6.75 7.72
N LYS A 95 -3.42 7.06 8.46
CA LYS A 95 -4.02 8.41 8.54
C LYS A 95 -4.45 8.94 7.18
N SER A 96 -5.05 8.06 6.36
CA SER A 96 -5.54 8.38 5.03
C SER A 96 -7.03 8.04 4.91
N SER A 97 -7.57 8.12 3.70
CA SER A 97 -8.94 7.74 3.40
C SER A 97 -9.03 7.38 1.91
N TYR A 98 -10.13 6.73 1.54
CA TYR A 98 -10.41 6.43 0.14
C TYR A 98 -10.40 7.72 -0.69
N GLU A 99 -11.03 8.78 -0.21
CA GLU A 99 -11.11 10.07 -0.90
C GLU A 99 -9.73 10.69 -1.11
N LYS A 100 -8.87 10.66 -0.09
CA LYS A 100 -7.50 11.16 -0.20
C LYS A 100 -6.70 10.34 -1.20
N ALA A 101 -6.89 9.03 -1.19
CA ALA A 101 -6.19 8.14 -2.11
C ALA A 101 -6.62 8.39 -3.56
N VAL A 102 -7.92 8.54 -3.79
CA VAL A 102 -8.45 8.84 -5.13
C VAL A 102 -7.91 10.17 -5.65
N GLU A 103 -7.97 11.22 -4.82
CA GLU A 103 -7.47 12.54 -5.20
C GLU A 103 -6.00 12.51 -5.57
N ALA A 104 -5.18 11.86 -4.75
CA ALA A 104 -3.75 11.74 -5.02
C ALA A 104 -3.48 10.93 -6.29
N SER A 105 -4.24 9.85 -6.49
CA SER A 105 -4.08 9.00 -7.65
C SER A 105 -4.53 9.68 -8.95
N GLU A 106 -5.58 10.50 -8.88
CA GLU A 106 -6.01 11.29 -10.03
C GLU A 106 -4.93 12.30 -10.46
N ALA A 107 -4.18 12.84 -9.49
CA ALA A 107 -3.10 13.77 -9.75
C ALA A 107 -1.83 13.09 -10.29
N LEU A 108 -1.77 11.77 -10.25
CA LEU A 108 -0.61 11.02 -10.70
C LEU A 108 -0.53 11.06 -12.23
N ALA A 109 0.53 11.67 -12.75
CA ALA A 109 0.72 11.78 -14.20
C ALA A 109 1.32 10.49 -14.74
N LEU A 110 0.51 9.73 -15.48
CA LEU A 110 0.96 8.54 -16.20
C LEU A 110 0.99 8.86 -17.69
N SER A 111 2.15 8.78 -18.27
CA SER A 111 2.30 8.96 -19.73
C SER A 111 2.22 7.63 -20.45
#